data_7f29d6e65a5b63a5404d7910673a13fa
#
_entry.id   7f29d6e65a5b63a5404d7910673a13fa
#
_cell.length_a   1.000
_cell.length_b   1.000
_cell.length_c   1.000
_cell.angle_alpha   90.00
_cell.angle_beta   90.00
_cell.angle_gamma   90.00
#
_symmetry.space_group_name_H-M   'P 1'
#
loop_
_entity.id
_entity.type
_entity.pdbx_description
1 polymer ?
#
loop_
_entity_poly.entity_id
_entity_poly.type
_entity_poly.pdbx_seq_one_letter_code
_entity_poly.pdbx_strand_id
1 'polypeptide(L)'
;MTVALAAFKGFPWKKVAPYALAQLAGAFVAALIVRWNYTEALAKADPGHTIKTQGVFSTLPANGNTNLPVTEWGALRDQIIGTAILLLLIFAVTDLLGTPPGANLAPFIVGLIVVAIGMAWGTNAGYAINPARDLGPRLASFLTGYGGAWRDQYGQLYFWVPIVGPFIGGVLGAGLYKVLIGRFLPDAEAEPPGLVPEPEPEPEKS
;
A
#
# COMPACT_ATOMS: atom_id res chain seq x y z
N MET A 1 -5.88 0.65 1.94
CA MET A 1 -5.87 1.34 3.25
C MET A 1 -7.20 2.01 3.57
N THR A 2 -7.71 2.96 2.79
CA THR A 2 -8.93 3.75 3.07
C THR A 2 -10.15 2.90 3.43
N VAL A 3 -10.41 1.81 2.69
CA VAL A 3 -11.52 0.86 2.98
C VAL A 3 -11.32 0.17 4.33
N ALA A 4 -10.10 -0.26 4.66
CA ALA A 4 -9.82 -0.89 5.94
C ALA A 4 -10.00 0.08 7.13
N LEU A 5 -9.60 1.35 6.95
CA LEU A 5 -9.86 2.39 7.95
C LEU A 5 -11.36 2.65 8.13
N ALA A 6 -12.13 2.63 7.03
CA ALA A 6 -13.59 2.80 7.12
C ALA A 6 -14.26 1.61 7.81
N ALA A 7 -13.78 0.39 7.57
CA ALA A 7 -14.34 -0.82 8.16
C ALA A 7 -13.98 -0.99 9.65
N PHE A 8 -12.79 -0.53 10.09
CA PHE A 8 -12.26 -0.90 11.40
C PHE A 8 -11.85 0.27 12.31
N LYS A 9 -11.67 1.49 11.77
CA LYS A 9 -11.23 2.68 12.55
C LYS A 9 -12.16 3.90 12.37
N GLY A 10 -13.41 3.69 11.97
CA GLY A 10 -14.42 4.77 11.92
C GLY A 10 -14.21 5.84 10.85
N PHE A 11 -13.35 5.59 9.85
CA PHE A 11 -13.21 6.54 8.74
C PHE A 11 -14.55 6.63 7.97
N PRO A 12 -15.07 7.85 7.68
CA PRO A 12 -16.40 8.00 7.08
C PRO A 12 -16.49 7.35 5.69
N TRP A 13 -17.43 6.43 5.50
CA TRP A 13 -17.63 5.74 4.21
C TRP A 13 -17.88 6.71 3.05
N LYS A 14 -18.56 7.83 3.30
CA LYS A 14 -18.80 8.88 2.30
C LYS A 14 -17.50 9.47 1.73
N LYS A 15 -16.40 9.42 2.47
CA LYS A 15 -15.09 9.91 2.05
C LYS A 15 -14.26 8.86 1.30
N VAL A 16 -14.66 7.59 1.30
CA VAL A 16 -13.88 6.51 0.66
C VAL A 16 -13.73 6.75 -0.83
N ALA A 17 -14.85 7.01 -1.54
CA ALA A 17 -14.81 7.23 -2.98
C ALA A 17 -14.02 8.49 -3.39
N PRO A 18 -14.23 9.68 -2.79
CA PRO A 18 -13.42 10.85 -3.09
C PRO A 18 -11.91 10.63 -2.85
N TYR A 19 -11.53 9.97 -1.75
CA TYR A 19 -10.14 9.65 -1.46
C TYR A 19 -9.54 8.67 -2.47
N ALA A 20 -10.29 7.63 -2.86
CA ALA A 20 -9.85 6.68 -3.87
C ALA A 20 -9.63 7.34 -5.23
N LEU A 21 -10.54 8.22 -5.64
CA LEU A 21 -10.43 8.98 -6.89
C LEU A 21 -9.24 9.94 -6.87
N ALA A 22 -9.03 10.67 -5.77
CA ALA A 22 -7.89 11.56 -5.63
C ALA A 22 -6.55 10.79 -5.68
N GLN A 23 -6.46 9.64 -5.01
CA GLN A 23 -5.27 8.77 -5.07
C GLN A 23 -5.02 8.24 -6.48
N LEU A 24 -6.08 7.81 -7.17
CA LEU A 24 -6.00 7.33 -8.55
C LEU A 24 -5.53 8.44 -9.51
N ALA A 25 -6.13 9.64 -9.40
CA ALA A 25 -5.74 10.79 -10.21
C ALA A 25 -4.30 11.21 -9.95
N GLY A 26 -3.88 11.27 -8.68
CA GLY A 26 -2.50 11.59 -8.31
C GLY A 26 -1.50 10.57 -8.88
N ALA A 27 -1.81 9.27 -8.79
CA ALA A 27 -0.97 8.20 -9.32
C ALA A 27 -0.89 8.26 -10.86
N PHE A 28 -2.00 8.59 -11.52
CA PHE A 28 -2.05 8.79 -12.97
C PHE A 28 -1.15 9.95 -13.41
N VAL A 29 -1.29 11.12 -12.77
CA VAL A 29 -0.46 12.31 -13.07
C VAL A 29 1.02 12.03 -12.80
N ALA A 30 1.33 11.37 -11.68
CA ALA A 30 2.71 10.98 -11.36
C ALA A 30 3.32 10.08 -12.43
N ALA A 31 2.55 9.14 -12.99
CA ALA A 31 3.01 8.28 -14.08
C ALA A 31 3.28 9.05 -15.38
N LEU A 32 2.48 10.08 -15.70
CA LEU A 32 2.75 10.96 -16.83
C LEU A 32 4.04 11.75 -16.62
N ILE A 33 4.31 12.23 -15.41
CA ILE A 33 5.57 12.91 -15.07
C ILE A 33 6.76 11.95 -15.22
N VAL A 34 6.65 10.71 -14.72
CA VAL A 34 7.68 9.67 -14.90
C VAL A 34 7.89 9.39 -16.38
N ARG A 35 6.81 9.21 -17.16
CA ARG A 35 6.87 8.98 -18.60
C ARG A 35 7.62 10.10 -19.32
N TRP A 36 7.32 11.36 -18.99
CA TRP A 36 7.97 12.53 -19.55
C TRP A 36 9.45 12.60 -19.16
N ASN A 37 9.76 12.43 -17.87
CA ASN A 37 11.13 12.50 -17.35
C ASN A 37 12.04 11.41 -17.94
N TYR A 38 11.51 10.21 -18.20
CA TYR A 38 12.25 9.07 -18.73
C TYR A 38 12.05 8.83 -20.24
N THR A 39 11.55 9.81 -20.98
CA THR A 39 11.19 9.66 -22.41
C THR A 39 12.33 9.06 -23.24
N GLU A 40 13.55 9.61 -23.14
CA GLU A 40 14.70 9.15 -23.90
C GLU A 40 15.16 7.75 -23.51
N ALA A 41 15.20 7.48 -22.21
CA ALA A 41 15.61 6.18 -21.69
C ALA A 41 14.62 5.07 -22.11
N LEU A 42 13.32 5.35 -22.04
CA LEU A 42 12.27 4.42 -22.47
C LEU A 42 12.30 4.20 -23.99
N ALA A 43 12.46 5.27 -24.78
CA ALA A 43 12.58 5.17 -26.23
C ALA A 43 13.79 4.33 -26.68
N LYS A 44 14.90 4.43 -25.95
CA LYS A 44 16.10 3.63 -26.21
C LYS A 44 15.94 2.17 -25.74
N ALA A 45 15.35 1.96 -24.57
CA ALA A 45 15.22 0.63 -23.99
C ALA A 45 14.13 -0.21 -24.65
N ASP A 46 13.02 0.42 -25.04
CA ASP A 46 11.83 -0.24 -25.56
C ASP A 46 11.03 0.70 -26.48
N PRO A 47 11.49 0.90 -27.72
CA PRO A 47 10.81 1.77 -28.68
C PRO A 47 9.35 1.39 -28.96
N GLY A 48 9.01 0.10 -28.78
CA GLY A 48 7.67 -0.44 -29.02
C GLY A 48 6.70 -0.31 -27.85
N HIS A 49 7.14 0.23 -26.72
CA HIS A 49 6.32 0.34 -25.49
C HIS A 49 5.67 -0.99 -25.11
N THR A 50 6.50 -2.00 -24.96
CA THR A 50 6.07 -3.38 -24.70
C THR A 50 6.08 -3.72 -23.19
N ILE A 51 5.84 -4.98 -22.89
CA ILE A 51 5.94 -5.54 -21.53
C ILE A 51 7.32 -5.32 -20.89
N LYS A 52 8.37 -5.13 -21.69
CA LYS A 52 9.75 -4.95 -21.24
C LYS A 52 9.93 -3.77 -20.30
N THR A 53 9.22 -2.67 -20.55
CA THR A 53 9.28 -1.47 -19.69
C THR A 53 7.95 -1.18 -19.00
N GLN A 54 6.92 -2.00 -19.17
CA GLN A 54 5.64 -1.86 -18.47
C GLN A 54 5.81 -1.85 -16.95
N GLY A 55 6.78 -2.61 -16.42
CA GLY A 55 7.11 -2.66 -15.00
C GLY A 55 7.53 -1.32 -14.39
N VAL A 56 7.91 -0.32 -15.18
CA VAL A 56 8.17 1.05 -14.72
C VAL A 56 6.89 1.70 -14.18
N PHE A 57 5.74 1.36 -14.74
CA PHE A 57 4.44 1.97 -14.43
C PHE A 57 3.59 1.11 -13.51
N SER A 58 3.45 -0.18 -13.82
CA SER A 58 2.52 -1.08 -13.13
C SER A 58 3.13 -2.46 -12.93
N THR A 59 2.58 -3.20 -11.99
CA THR A 59 3.11 -4.51 -11.62
C THR A 59 2.73 -5.60 -12.60
N LEU A 60 3.54 -6.65 -12.62
CA LEU A 60 3.37 -7.83 -13.46
C LEU A 60 3.75 -9.08 -12.66
N PRO A 61 3.21 -10.27 -12.98
CA PRO A 61 3.72 -11.52 -12.44
C PRO A 61 5.21 -11.65 -12.74
N ALA A 62 6.02 -12.04 -11.77
CA ALA A 62 7.48 -12.14 -11.89
C ALA A 62 8.14 -10.88 -12.50
N ASN A 63 7.54 -9.69 -12.31
CA ASN A 63 8.00 -8.44 -12.93
C ASN A 63 8.14 -8.51 -14.46
N GLY A 64 7.31 -9.31 -15.13
CA GLY A 64 7.36 -9.55 -16.58
C GLY A 64 8.41 -10.57 -17.02
N ASN A 65 9.11 -11.22 -16.11
CA ASN A 65 10.13 -12.23 -16.43
C ASN A 65 9.48 -13.60 -16.74
N THR A 66 9.63 -14.04 -17.98
CA THR A 66 9.08 -15.33 -18.44
C THR A 66 9.83 -16.56 -17.93
N ASN A 67 11.03 -16.38 -17.37
CA ASN A 67 11.80 -17.48 -16.78
C ASN A 67 11.35 -17.87 -15.37
N LEU A 68 10.51 -17.04 -14.73
CA LEU A 68 9.92 -17.33 -13.43
C LEU A 68 8.44 -17.67 -13.61
N PRO A 69 8.02 -18.92 -13.29
CA PRO A 69 6.67 -19.39 -13.57
C PRO A 69 5.65 -18.90 -12.54
N VAL A 70 5.50 -17.58 -12.40
CA VAL A 70 4.51 -16.97 -11.52
C VAL A 70 3.20 -16.81 -12.28
N THR A 71 2.16 -17.50 -11.84
CA THR A 71 0.81 -17.40 -12.39
C THR A 71 0.07 -16.19 -11.82
N GLU A 72 -1.05 -15.79 -12.43
CA GLU A 72 -1.95 -14.77 -11.88
C GLU A 72 -2.42 -15.10 -10.45
N TRP A 73 -2.70 -16.37 -10.18
CA TRP A 73 -3.10 -16.85 -8.85
C TRP A 73 -1.97 -16.77 -7.83
N GLY A 74 -0.73 -17.04 -8.28
CA GLY A 74 0.48 -16.82 -7.48
C GLY A 74 0.66 -15.35 -7.13
N ALA A 75 0.51 -14.48 -8.13
CA ALA A 75 0.55 -13.03 -7.96
C ALA A 75 -0.59 -12.52 -7.06
N LEU A 76 -1.82 -13.05 -7.20
CA LEU A 76 -2.94 -12.68 -6.34
C LEU A 76 -2.67 -13.00 -4.86
N ARG A 77 -2.18 -14.23 -4.57
CA ARG A 77 -1.80 -14.61 -3.20
C ARG A 77 -0.74 -13.67 -2.62
N ASP A 78 0.25 -13.34 -3.43
CA ASP A 78 1.34 -12.43 -3.06
C ASP A 78 0.79 -11.04 -2.70
N GLN A 79 -0.10 -10.47 -3.51
CA GLN A 79 -0.74 -9.18 -3.24
C GLN A 79 -1.63 -9.23 -1.99
N ILE A 80 -2.35 -10.33 -1.74
CA ILE A 80 -3.17 -10.50 -0.54
C ILE A 80 -2.28 -10.52 0.70
N ILE A 81 -1.23 -11.35 0.72
CA ILE A 81 -0.33 -11.50 1.87
C ILE A 81 0.41 -10.19 2.14
N GLY A 82 1.06 -9.61 1.13
CA GLY A 82 1.81 -8.37 1.27
C GLY A 82 0.96 -7.21 1.77
N THR A 83 -0.29 -7.10 1.27
CA THR A 83 -1.20 -6.06 1.74
C THR A 83 -1.76 -6.35 3.14
N ALA A 84 -1.99 -7.62 3.49
CA ALA A 84 -2.42 -7.99 4.83
C ALA A 84 -1.34 -7.62 5.87
N ILE A 85 -0.08 -7.94 5.61
CA ILE A 85 1.04 -7.54 6.46
C ILE A 85 1.14 -6.01 6.56
N LEU A 86 1.02 -5.30 5.42
CA LEU A 86 1.04 -3.84 5.41
C LEU A 86 -0.03 -3.26 6.35
N LEU A 87 -1.28 -3.68 6.22
CA LEU A 87 -2.37 -3.11 7.02
C LEU A 87 -2.31 -3.53 8.49
N LEU A 88 -1.89 -4.76 8.78
CA LEU A 88 -1.64 -5.20 10.14
C LEU A 88 -0.62 -4.29 10.84
N LEU A 89 0.52 -4.02 10.19
CA LEU A 89 1.59 -3.19 10.73
C LEU A 89 1.22 -1.71 10.79
N ILE A 90 0.51 -1.17 9.80
CA ILE A 90 0.00 0.21 9.85
C ILE A 90 -0.96 0.38 11.03
N PHE A 91 -1.87 -0.56 11.25
CA PHE A 91 -2.80 -0.50 12.36
C PHE A 91 -2.06 -0.55 13.71
N ALA A 92 -1.02 -1.39 13.83
CA ALA A 92 -0.19 -1.45 15.03
C ALA A 92 0.54 -0.12 15.31
N VAL A 93 1.19 0.44 14.28
CA VAL A 93 1.97 1.69 14.41
C VAL A 93 1.10 2.91 14.67
N THR A 94 -0.18 2.88 14.25
CA THR A 94 -1.11 4.00 14.38
C THR A 94 -2.17 3.81 15.48
N ASP A 95 -2.04 2.78 16.30
CA ASP A 95 -2.97 2.56 17.40
C ASP A 95 -2.56 3.35 18.63
N LEU A 96 -3.43 4.28 19.06
CA LEU A 96 -3.18 5.14 20.21
C LEU A 96 -3.24 4.40 21.56
N LEU A 97 -3.92 3.25 21.60
CA LEU A 97 -3.99 2.38 22.79
C LEU A 97 -2.76 1.49 22.93
N GLY A 98 -1.94 1.39 21.87
CA GLY A 98 -0.67 0.70 21.89
C GLY A 98 0.47 1.64 22.31
N THR A 99 1.64 1.39 21.73
CA THR A 99 2.82 2.26 21.92
C THR A 99 3.15 2.92 20.57
N PRO A 100 2.37 3.92 20.12
CA PRO A 100 2.65 4.58 18.85
C PRO A 100 3.99 5.32 18.92
N PRO A 101 4.72 5.42 17.81
CA PRO A 101 5.99 6.13 17.76
C PRO A 101 5.81 7.61 18.14
N GLY A 102 6.63 8.09 19.06
CA GLY A 102 6.67 9.51 19.44
C GLY A 102 7.12 10.42 18.30
N ALA A 103 7.09 11.75 18.53
CA ALA A 103 7.60 12.77 17.61
C ALA A 103 7.03 12.68 16.17
N ASN A 104 5.79 12.22 16.01
CA ASN A 104 5.15 12.03 14.70
C ASN A 104 5.94 11.13 13.74
N LEU A 105 6.66 10.13 14.24
CA LEU A 105 7.46 9.21 13.41
C LEU A 105 6.62 8.14 12.69
N ALA A 106 5.33 7.99 13.00
CA ALA A 106 4.48 6.98 12.39
C ALA A 106 4.50 7.02 10.84
N PRO A 107 4.44 8.17 10.14
CA PRO A 107 4.54 8.20 8.67
C PRO A 107 5.88 7.67 8.16
N PHE A 108 6.98 7.97 8.83
CA PHE A 108 8.31 7.47 8.47
C PHE A 108 8.39 5.95 8.62
N ILE A 109 7.90 5.41 9.74
CA ILE A 109 7.87 3.96 9.98
C ILE A 109 6.97 3.26 8.96
N VAL A 110 5.82 3.83 8.60
CA VAL A 110 4.97 3.31 7.52
C VAL A 110 5.75 3.26 6.19
N GLY A 111 6.57 4.27 5.90
CA GLY A 111 7.47 4.25 4.75
C GLY A 111 8.45 3.06 4.79
N LEU A 112 9.07 2.81 5.94
CA LEU A 112 9.97 1.66 6.14
C LEU A 112 9.24 0.32 6.00
N ILE A 113 8.00 0.21 6.47
CA ILE A 113 7.17 -0.99 6.27
C ILE A 113 6.98 -1.25 4.77
N VAL A 114 6.66 -0.23 3.98
CA VAL A 114 6.53 -0.37 2.52
C VAL A 114 7.84 -0.82 1.88
N VAL A 115 8.97 -0.25 2.30
CA VAL A 115 10.32 -0.69 1.83
C VAL A 115 10.56 -2.16 2.16
N ALA A 116 10.30 -2.59 3.39
CA ALA A 116 10.48 -3.98 3.81
C ALA A 116 9.60 -4.95 3.00
N ILE A 117 8.35 -4.57 2.73
CA ILE A 117 7.45 -5.36 1.87
C ILE A 117 8.01 -5.41 0.43
N GLY A 118 8.48 -4.29 -0.11
CA GLY A 118 9.09 -4.26 -1.44
C GLY A 118 10.30 -5.20 -1.56
N MET A 119 11.13 -5.25 -0.54
CA MET A 119 12.30 -6.13 -0.49
C MET A 119 11.91 -7.61 -0.36
N ALA A 120 10.90 -7.93 0.44
CA ALA A 120 10.48 -9.31 0.73
C ALA A 120 9.55 -9.90 -0.33
N TRP A 121 8.62 -9.09 -0.88
CA TRP A 121 7.56 -9.54 -1.81
C TRP A 121 7.72 -8.99 -3.23
N GLY A 122 8.82 -8.30 -3.55
CA GLY A 122 9.00 -7.67 -4.86
C GLY A 122 9.14 -8.63 -6.03
N THR A 123 9.61 -9.86 -5.80
CA THR A 123 9.97 -10.82 -6.87
C THR A 123 8.74 -11.42 -7.55
N ASN A 124 7.73 -11.86 -6.79
CA ASN A 124 6.60 -12.59 -7.35
C ASN A 124 5.63 -11.71 -8.14
N ALA A 125 5.30 -10.53 -7.64
CA ALA A 125 4.26 -9.71 -8.25
C ALA A 125 4.47 -8.19 -8.10
N GLY A 126 5.68 -7.74 -7.83
CA GLY A 126 6.05 -6.33 -7.82
C GLY A 126 5.42 -5.49 -6.71
N TYR A 127 4.97 -6.10 -5.61
CA TYR A 127 4.37 -5.42 -4.44
C TYR A 127 3.45 -4.24 -4.81
N ALA A 128 2.41 -4.47 -5.59
CA ALA A 128 1.41 -3.43 -5.89
C ALA A 128 0.79 -2.89 -4.61
N ILE A 129 0.29 -3.78 -3.73
CA ILE A 129 -0.26 -3.54 -2.38
C ILE A 129 -1.21 -2.31 -2.25
N ASN A 130 -1.54 -1.68 -3.37
CA ASN A 130 -2.37 -0.50 -3.46
C ASN A 130 -3.02 -0.42 -4.85
N PRO A 131 -4.35 -0.51 -4.98
CA PRO A 131 -5.02 -0.42 -6.26
C PRO A 131 -4.74 0.87 -7.05
N ALA A 132 -4.69 2.02 -6.38
CA ALA A 132 -4.45 3.30 -7.06
C ALA A 132 -3.00 3.40 -7.58
N ARG A 133 -2.02 2.87 -6.82
CA ARG A 133 -0.61 2.82 -7.19
C ARG A 133 -0.36 1.98 -8.44
N ASP A 134 -1.23 1.00 -8.74
CA ASP A 134 -1.12 0.19 -9.95
C ASP A 134 -2.03 0.68 -11.08
N LEU A 135 -3.32 0.87 -10.82
CA LEU A 135 -4.32 1.21 -11.84
C LEU A 135 -4.08 2.59 -12.46
N GLY A 136 -3.71 3.60 -11.69
CA GLY A 136 -3.43 4.95 -12.21
C GLY A 136 -2.31 4.96 -13.23
N PRO A 137 -1.10 4.46 -12.89
CA PRO A 137 0.01 4.35 -13.83
C PRO A 137 -0.25 3.40 -14.99
N ARG A 138 -1.00 2.33 -14.78
CA ARG A 138 -1.42 1.40 -15.83
C ARG A 138 -2.28 2.08 -16.88
N LEU A 139 -3.24 2.89 -16.45
CA LEU A 139 -4.05 3.72 -17.35
C LEU A 139 -3.20 4.75 -18.09
N ALA A 140 -2.28 5.43 -17.40
CA ALA A 140 -1.38 6.40 -18.00
C ALA A 140 -0.49 5.75 -19.07
N SER A 141 0.10 4.59 -18.79
CA SER A 141 0.92 3.85 -19.75
C SER A 141 0.10 3.41 -20.96
N PHE A 142 -1.12 2.89 -20.75
CA PHE A 142 -2.02 2.53 -21.85
C PHE A 142 -2.29 3.71 -22.80
N LEU A 143 -2.63 4.87 -22.26
CA LEU A 143 -2.92 6.08 -23.05
C LEU A 143 -1.67 6.67 -23.71
N THR A 144 -0.47 6.28 -23.28
CA THR A 144 0.81 6.75 -23.83
C THR A 144 1.55 5.70 -24.64
N GLY A 145 0.84 4.68 -25.15
CA GLY A 145 1.34 3.77 -26.16
C GLY A 145 1.59 2.32 -25.74
N TYR A 146 1.42 1.99 -24.45
CA TYR A 146 1.53 0.59 -23.98
C TYR A 146 0.22 -0.17 -24.23
N GLY A 147 -0.04 -0.60 -25.45
CA GLY A 147 -1.29 -1.29 -25.82
C GLY A 147 -1.56 -2.58 -25.02
N GLY A 148 -0.51 -3.22 -24.52
CA GLY A 148 -0.58 -4.42 -23.67
C GLY A 148 -0.75 -4.15 -22.17
N ALA A 149 -0.92 -2.91 -21.71
CA ALA A 149 -0.90 -2.54 -20.29
C ALA A 149 -1.87 -3.33 -19.39
N TRP A 150 -2.98 -3.83 -19.91
CA TRP A 150 -4.00 -4.58 -19.15
C TRP A 150 -3.67 -6.07 -18.99
N ARG A 151 -2.64 -6.55 -19.69
CA ARG A 151 -2.26 -7.95 -19.77
C ARG A 151 -0.89 -8.18 -19.14
N ASP A 152 -0.63 -9.45 -18.82
CA ASP A 152 0.68 -9.89 -18.39
C ASP A 152 1.57 -10.33 -19.60
N GLN A 153 2.76 -10.84 -19.30
CA GLN A 153 3.72 -11.35 -20.29
C GLN A 153 3.23 -12.59 -21.06
N TYR A 154 2.16 -13.23 -20.60
CA TYR A 154 1.54 -14.40 -21.22
C TYR A 154 0.25 -14.03 -21.99
N GLY A 155 -0.11 -12.74 -22.03
CA GLY A 155 -1.30 -12.25 -22.69
C GLY A 155 -2.60 -12.38 -21.88
N GLN A 156 -2.53 -12.81 -20.63
CA GLN A 156 -3.69 -12.92 -19.73
C GLN A 156 -4.09 -11.56 -19.19
N LEU A 157 -5.38 -11.35 -18.89
CA LEU A 157 -5.86 -10.13 -18.24
C LEU A 157 -5.38 -10.08 -16.79
N TYR A 158 -4.46 -9.19 -16.49
CA TYR A 158 -3.80 -9.12 -15.18
C TYR A 158 -4.25 -7.94 -14.30
N PHE A 159 -4.75 -6.86 -14.88
CA PHE A 159 -5.05 -5.61 -14.18
C PHE A 159 -5.92 -5.77 -12.92
N TRP A 160 -6.74 -6.81 -12.84
CA TRP A 160 -7.64 -7.07 -11.72
C TRP A 160 -6.90 -7.56 -10.46
N VAL A 161 -5.77 -8.23 -10.61
CA VAL A 161 -4.97 -8.79 -9.51
C VAL A 161 -4.50 -7.70 -8.54
N PRO A 162 -3.85 -6.61 -8.98
CA PRO A 162 -3.42 -5.52 -8.10
C PRO A 162 -4.58 -4.66 -7.56
N ILE A 163 -5.81 -4.94 -7.96
CA ILE A 163 -7.02 -4.33 -7.39
C ILE A 163 -7.61 -5.26 -6.32
N VAL A 164 -7.96 -6.48 -6.69
CA VAL A 164 -8.67 -7.43 -5.83
C VAL A 164 -7.77 -7.90 -4.68
N GLY A 165 -6.51 -8.24 -4.97
CA GLY A 165 -5.57 -8.71 -3.94
C GLY A 165 -5.40 -7.73 -2.78
N PRO A 166 -5.09 -6.45 -3.03
CA PRO A 166 -4.96 -5.45 -1.97
C PRO A 166 -6.27 -5.15 -1.22
N PHE A 167 -7.45 -5.24 -1.86
CA PHE A 167 -8.71 -5.09 -1.13
C PHE A 167 -8.93 -6.22 -0.13
N ILE A 168 -8.74 -7.47 -0.57
CA ILE A 168 -8.86 -8.64 0.31
C ILE A 168 -7.79 -8.57 1.41
N GLY A 169 -6.53 -8.40 1.04
CA GLY A 169 -5.43 -8.35 1.97
C GLY A 169 -5.56 -7.22 3.00
N GLY A 170 -6.02 -6.04 2.56
CA GLY A 170 -6.22 -4.90 3.43
C GLY A 170 -7.26 -5.13 4.52
N VAL A 171 -8.40 -5.75 4.16
CA VAL A 171 -9.45 -6.11 5.13
C VAL A 171 -8.97 -7.22 6.06
N LEU A 172 -8.31 -8.25 5.52
CA LEU A 172 -7.76 -9.34 6.32
C LEU A 172 -6.71 -8.85 7.32
N GLY A 173 -5.74 -8.04 6.90
CA GLY A 173 -4.67 -7.53 7.76
C GLY A 173 -5.21 -6.64 8.90
N ALA A 174 -6.15 -5.75 8.59
CA ALA A 174 -6.80 -4.91 9.60
C ALA A 174 -7.65 -5.75 10.57
N GLY A 175 -8.38 -6.75 10.07
CA GLY A 175 -9.15 -7.68 10.89
C GLY A 175 -8.27 -8.54 11.80
N LEU A 176 -7.16 -9.07 11.27
CA LEU A 176 -6.17 -9.82 12.05
C LEU A 176 -5.57 -8.96 13.17
N TYR A 177 -5.21 -7.71 12.88
CA TYR A 177 -4.75 -6.79 13.91
C TYR A 177 -5.78 -6.67 15.03
N LYS A 178 -7.04 -6.39 14.69
CA LYS A 178 -8.11 -6.21 15.68
C LYS A 178 -8.31 -7.45 16.56
N VAL A 179 -8.27 -8.64 15.96
CA VAL A 179 -8.52 -9.91 16.67
C VAL A 179 -7.30 -10.39 17.47
N LEU A 180 -6.10 -10.24 16.95
CA LEU A 180 -4.89 -10.82 17.55
C LEU A 180 -4.16 -9.84 18.49
N ILE A 181 -4.34 -8.53 18.30
CA ILE A 181 -3.61 -7.50 19.06
C ILE A 181 -4.59 -6.52 19.71
N GLY A 182 -5.41 -5.84 18.92
CA GLY A 182 -6.24 -4.73 19.39
C GLY A 182 -7.17 -5.08 20.55
N ARG A 183 -7.70 -6.31 20.58
CA ARG A 183 -8.59 -6.77 21.67
C ARG A 183 -7.87 -6.98 23.03
N PHE A 184 -6.55 -6.98 23.05
CA PHE A 184 -5.76 -7.16 24.27
C PHE A 184 -5.13 -5.86 24.75
N LEU A 185 -5.34 -4.76 24.02
CA LEU A 185 -4.91 -3.46 24.48
C LEU A 185 -5.85 -2.94 25.58
N PRO A 186 -5.36 -2.06 26.48
CA PRO A 186 -6.20 -1.43 27.50
C PRO A 186 -7.38 -0.70 26.88
N ASP A 187 -8.50 -0.64 27.60
CA ASP A 187 -9.61 0.20 27.19
C ASP A 187 -9.20 1.69 27.22
N ALA A 188 -9.80 2.49 26.33
CA ALA A 188 -9.47 3.91 26.21
C ALA A 188 -9.71 4.74 27.49
N GLU A 189 -10.47 4.19 28.46
CA GLU A 189 -10.74 4.79 29.76
C GLU A 189 -9.75 4.37 30.85
N ALA A 190 -8.89 3.39 30.59
CA ALA A 190 -7.80 3.03 31.50
C ALA A 190 -6.67 4.06 31.36
N GLU A 191 -6.40 4.84 32.40
CA GLU A 191 -5.23 5.71 32.45
C GLU A 191 -3.97 4.92 32.06
N PRO A 192 -3.11 5.45 31.19
CA PRO A 192 -1.90 4.75 30.81
C PRO A 192 -1.04 4.51 32.05
N PRO A 193 -0.59 3.27 32.30
CA PRO A 193 0.27 2.99 33.43
C PRO A 193 1.58 3.77 33.29
N GLY A 194 1.81 4.76 34.15
CA GLY A 194 3.11 5.43 34.22
C GLY A 194 3.18 6.94 34.10
N LEU A 195 2.06 7.65 34.08
CA LEU A 195 2.09 9.07 34.41
C LEU A 195 2.12 9.18 35.92
N VAL A 196 3.31 9.22 36.52
CA VAL A 196 3.48 9.69 37.91
C VAL A 196 2.92 11.10 37.94
N PRO A 197 1.92 11.43 38.80
CA PRO A 197 1.47 12.80 38.93
C PRO A 197 2.68 13.68 39.23
N GLU A 198 2.81 14.79 38.49
CA GLU A 198 3.80 15.80 38.91
C GLU A 198 3.53 16.15 40.37
N PRO A 199 4.58 16.20 41.22
CA PRO A 199 4.39 16.60 42.61
C PRO A 199 3.77 17.99 42.63
N GLU A 200 2.67 18.13 43.40
CA GLU A 200 2.04 19.43 43.61
C GLU A 200 3.10 20.45 44.06
N PRO A 201 3.11 21.65 43.51
CA PRO A 201 4.05 22.68 43.95
C PRO A 201 3.87 22.91 45.46
N GLU A 202 4.97 22.82 46.23
CA GLU A 202 4.96 23.12 47.62
C GLU A 202 4.37 24.54 47.85
N PRO A 203 3.47 24.71 48.85
CA PRO A 203 2.92 26.03 49.13
C PRO A 203 4.05 26.97 49.56
N GLU A 204 4.16 28.12 48.84
CA GLU A 204 5.08 29.18 49.20
C GLU A 204 4.89 29.54 50.68
N LYS A 205 5.94 29.32 51.47
CA LYS A 205 5.98 29.77 52.88
C LYS A 205 6.01 31.27 52.90
N SER A 206 4.91 31.89 53.32
CA SER A 206 4.78 33.28 53.67
C SER A 206 5.64 33.69 54.87
#